data_2884cb6b857ada23a71838321e44afa4
#
_entry.id   2884cb6b857ada23a71838321e44afa4
#
_cell.length_a   1.000
_cell.length_b   1.000
_cell.length_c   1.000
_cell.angle_alpha   90.00
_cell.angle_beta   90.00
_cell.angle_gamma   90.00
#
_symmetry.space_group_name_H-M   'P 1'
#
loop_
_entity.id
_entity.type
_entity.pdbx_description
1 polymer ?
#
loop_
_entity_poly.entity_id
_entity_poly.type
_entity_poly.pdbx_seq_one_letter_code
_entity_poly.pdbx_strand_id
1 'polypeptide(L)'
;VLLNHADIMTIHSFCLSVARENYNRLGIDPAFRVADETETLLIKAEILDRLFEEKYGSDEPEDFFYLVENYSDGTSDVKLRELVLKIFEFMRSYPNPEGWIEKQKLSYKDGEDYWFDMMKKYLLFYIEGAVELTKTTVETAEISGPETYLPMLYDDLEQLEDIYGSASFEEICLKIKNIKFSALSRKKCESETKEKVKYLRDRVKKIISSVNTKFLMRNTDEMKEDIKKAGFGICRLLDLVKEFSDMFDEEKKRRRIADYGDLEHYCLKALIDGSYDNPVKSQAAEELTSKYAYVMTDEYQDSNAVQELILSLVSGERNRFMVGDVKQSIYSFRLANPDIFAEKYNTYSLKKGAEKERIDTFLS
;
A
#
# COMPACT_ATOMS: atom_id res chain seq x y z
N VAL A 1 25.37 1.53 33.20
CA VAL A 1 25.03 0.23 33.81
C VAL A 1 23.82 -0.41 33.10
N LEU A 2 22.80 0.34 32.73
CA LEU A 2 21.60 -0.20 32.07
C LEU A 2 21.84 -0.67 30.61
N LEU A 3 22.74 -0.03 29.89
CA LEU A 3 23.10 -0.39 28.48
C LEU A 3 23.68 -1.81 28.34
N ASN A 4 24.33 -2.34 29.40
CA ASN A 4 24.89 -3.69 29.36
C ASN A 4 23.84 -4.80 29.48
N HIS A 5 22.59 -4.45 29.74
CA HIS A 5 21.45 -5.36 29.81
C HIS A 5 20.42 -5.10 28.71
N ALA A 6 20.69 -4.17 27.79
CA ALA A 6 19.81 -3.89 26.66
C ALA A 6 20.05 -4.89 25.52
N ASP A 7 18.99 -5.42 24.98
CA ASP A 7 19.01 -6.25 23.77
C ASP A 7 19.10 -5.31 22.55
N ILE A 8 20.33 -5.04 22.07
CA ILE A 8 20.58 -4.20 20.89
C ILE A 8 20.90 -5.12 19.72
N MET A 9 20.00 -5.19 18.75
CA MET A 9 20.12 -6.11 17.62
C MET A 9 19.30 -5.65 16.41
N THR A 10 19.53 -6.27 15.28
CA THR A 10 18.67 -6.09 14.09
C THR A 10 17.34 -6.81 14.29
N ILE A 11 16.30 -6.36 13.57
CA ILE A 11 14.97 -7.01 13.64
C ILE A 11 15.05 -8.51 13.28
N HIS A 12 15.85 -8.88 12.26
CA HIS A 12 16.03 -10.28 11.89
C HIS A 12 16.74 -11.10 12.96
N SER A 13 17.71 -10.53 13.69
CA SER A 13 18.35 -11.22 14.82
C SER A 13 17.37 -11.43 15.96
N PHE A 14 16.49 -10.47 16.21
CA PHE A 14 15.39 -10.60 17.16
C PHE A 14 14.44 -11.73 16.74
N CYS A 15 13.98 -11.70 15.49
CA CYS A 15 13.08 -12.72 14.94
C CYS A 15 13.71 -14.13 15.03
N LEU A 16 15.00 -14.26 14.74
CA LEU A 16 15.72 -15.51 14.84
C LEU A 16 15.75 -16.05 16.28
N SER A 17 15.98 -15.18 17.28
CA SER A 17 15.98 -15.62 18.69
C SER A 17 14.59 -16.09 19.12
N VAL A 18 13.54 -15.35 18.79
CA VAL A 18 12.16 -15.74 19.08
C VAL A 18 11.78 -17.05 18.41
N ALA A 19 12.13 -17.22 17.11
CA ALA A 19 11.85 -18.44 16.37
C ALA A 19 12.55 -19.66 17.02
N ARG A 20 13.82 -19.52 17.42
CA ARG A 20 14.58 -20.60 18.07
C ARG A 20 14.06 -20.95 19.46
N GLU A 21 13.64 -19.98 20.23
CA GLU A 21 13.05 -20.21 21.57
C GLU A 21 11.68 -20.91 21.48
N ASN A 22 10.95 -20.69 20.36
CA ASN A 22 9.61 -21.21 20.15
C ASN A 22 9.53 -22.32 19.06
N TYR A 23 10.63 -23.00 18.74
CA TYR A 23 10.70 -23.97 17.65
C TYR A 23 9.66 -25.10 17.75
N ASN A 24 9.35 -25.57 18.95
CA ASN A 24 8.36 -26.62 19.19
C ASN A 24 6.95 -26.17 18.77
N ARG A 25 6.58 -24.95 19.14
CA ARG A 25 5.29 -24.33 18.77
C ARG A 25 5.19 -24.12 17.25
N LEU A 26 6.30 -23.73 16.63
CA LEU A 26 6.38 -23.47 15.20
C LEU A 26 6.43 -24.74 14.35
N GLY A 27 6.81 -25.88 14.94
CA GLY A 27 7.01 -27.14 14.24
C GLY A 27 8.20 -27.09 13.27
N ILE A 28 9.22 -26.28 13.56
CA ILE A 28 10.43 -26.13 12.76
C ILE A 28 11.61 -26.89 13.38
N ASP A 29 12.58 -27.28 12.55
CA ASP A 29 13.82 -27.88 13.03
C ASP A 29 14.67 -26.82 13.75
N PRO A 30 15.00 -26.96 15.05
CA PRO A 30 15.78 -25.94 15.77
C PRO A 30 17.20 -25.75 15.21
N ALA A 31 17.69 -26.71 14.43
CA ALA A 31 19.00 -26.67 13.78
C ALA A 31 18.95 -26.04 12.37
N PHE A 32 17.84 -25.39 11.99
CA PHE A 32 17.80 -24.71 10.71
C PHE A 32 18.89 -23.64 10.60
N ARG A 33 19.41 -23.48 9.39
CA ARG A 33 20.40 -22.46 9.04
C ARG A 33 19.71 -21.28 8.34
N VAL A 34 20.18 -20.07 8.58
CA VAL A 34 19.74 -18.90 7.81
C VAL A 34 20.50 -18.89 6.49
N ALA A 35 19.78 -18.89 5.38
CA ALA A 35 20.35 -18.75 4.05
C ALA A 35 20.74 -17.27 3.80
N ASP A 36 21.87 -17.07 3.13
CA ASP A 36 22.23 -15.72 2.66
C ASP A 36 21.43 -15.31 1.41
N GLU A 37 21.52 -14.03 1.04
CA GLU A 37 20.78 -13.49 -0.10
C GLU A 37 21.13 -14.20 -1.41
N THR A 38 22.40 -14.54 -1.63
CA THR A 38 22.85 -15.21 -2.86
C THR A 38 22.27 -16.62 -2.97
N GLU A 39 22.34 -17.39 -1.89
CA GLU A 39 21.75 -18.72 -1.84
C GLU A 39 20.24 -18.66 -2.05
N THR A 40 19.56 -17.73 -1.39
CA THR A 40 18.11 -17.51 -1.53
C THR A 40 17.73 -17.19 -2.97
N LEU A 41 18.47 -16.32 -3.66
CA LEU A 41 18.23 -15.98 -5.06
C LEU A 41 18.42 -17.19 -5.99
N LEU A 42 19.45 -18.00 -5.75
CA LEU A 42 19.69 -19.23 -6.55
C LEU A 42 18.56 -20.23 -6.38
N ILE A 43 18.07 -20.43 -5.16
CA ILE A 43 16.95 -21.35 -4.91
C ILE A 43 15.68 -20.82 -5.58
N LYS A 44 15.39 -19.51 -5.48
CA LYS A 44 14.24 -18.91 -6.16
C LYS A 44 14.30 -19.12 -7.67
N ALA A 45 15.47 -18.95 -8.28
CA ALA A 45 15.66 -19.17 -9.71
C ALA A 45 15.42 -20.64 -10.08
N GLU A 46 16.00 -21.59 -9.33
CA GLU A 46 15.83 -23.03 -9.53
C GLU A 46 14.34 -23.46 -9.43
N ILE A 47 13.63 -22.96 -8.42
CA ILE A 47 12.22 -23.28 -8.22
C ILE A 47 11.37 -22.68 -9.34
N LEU A 48 11.67 -21.44 -9.74
CA LEU A 48 10.95 -20.77 -10.81
C LEU A 48 11.13 -21.48 -12.15
N ASP A 49 12.36 -21.95 -12.46
CA ASP A 49 12.63 -22.75 -13.65
C ASP A 49 11.81 -24.05 -13.64
N ARG A 50 11.84 -24.77 -12.53
CA ARG A 50 11.06 -26.01 -12.38
C ARG A 50 9.56 -25.77 -12.52
N LEU A 51 9.02 -24.75 -11.86
CA LEU A 51 7.59 -24.40 -11.97
C LEU A 51 7.19 -24.11 -13.42
N PHE A 52 7.98 -23.32 -14.13
CA PHE A 52 7.68 -22.95 -15.51
C PHE A 52 7.79 -24.14 -16.46
N GLU A 53 8.79 -25.02 -16.27
CA GLU A 53 8.90 -26.28 -17.02
C GLU A 53 7.68 -27.19 -16.80
N GLU A 54 7.22 -27.33 -15.54
CA GLU A 54 6.02 -28.10 -15.20
C GLU A 54 4.77 -27.49 -15.86
N LYS A 55 4.63 -26.14 -15.88
CA LYS A 55 3.51 -25.47 -16.53
C LYS A 55 3.51 -25.59 -18.03
N TYR A 56 4.67 -25.49 -18.69
CA TYR A 56 4.78 -25.72 -20.13
C TYR A 56 4.49 -27.17 -20.54
N GLY A 57 4.79 -28.12 -19.67
CA GLY A 57 4.57 -29.55 -19.89
C GLY A 57 3.23 -30.08 -19.38
N SER A 58 2.34 -29.22 -18.84
CA SER A 58 1.03 -29.64 -18.32
C SER A 58 0.07 -30.07 -19.41
N ASP A 59 -0.91 -30.92 -19.05
CA ASP A 59 -1.95 -31.39 -19.98
C ASP A 59 -2.93 -30.26 -20.40
N GLU A 60 -3.06 -29.21 -19.57
CA GLU A 60 -3.94 -28.05 -19.78
C GLU A 60 -3.14 -26.75 -19.63
N PRO A 61 -2.28 -26.41 -20.61
CA PRO A 61 -1.38 -25.27 -20.49
C PRO A 61 -2.01 -23.92 -20.86
N GLU A 62 -3.30 -23.86 -21.25
CA GLU A 62 -3.95 -22.68 -21.83
C GLU A 62 -3.91 -21.48 -20.88
N ASP A 63 -4.19 -21.71 -19.59
CA ASP A 63 -4.15 -20.64 -18.57
C ASP A 63 -2.74 -20.08 -18.40
N PHE A 64 -1.71 -20.94 -18.48
CA PHE A 64 -0.32 -20.52 -18.40
C PHE A 64 0.13 -19.78 -19.68
N PHE A 65 -0.23 -20.27 -20.85
CA PHE A 65 0.03 -19.57 -22.10
C PHE A 65 -0.64 -18.20 -22.13
N TYR A 66 -1.88 -18.09 -21.61
CA TYR A 66 -2.53 -16.80 -21.44
C TYR A 66 -1.67 -15.83 -20.61
N LEU A 67 -1.06 -16.29 -19.50
CA LEU A 67 -0.18 -15.45 -18.70
C LEU A 67 1.07 -15.04 -19.48
N VAL A 68 1.70 -15.96 -20.19
CA VAL A 68 2.89 -15.66 -21.00
C VAL A 68 2.56 -14.63 -22.10
N GLU A 69 1.43 -14.78 -22.80
CA GLU A 69 1.01 -13.86 -23.86
C GLU A 69 0.68 -12.46 -23.36
N ASN A 70 0.05 -12.35 -22.18
CA ASN A 70 -0.44 -11.07 -21.67
C ASN A 70 0.53 -10.34 -20.73
N TYR A 71 1.44 -11.07 -20.05
CA TYR A 71 2.35 -10.50 -19.05
C TYR A 71 3.83 -10.62 -19.43
N SER A 72 4.14 -11.03 -20.66
CA SER A 72 5.50 -11.09 -21.20
C SER A 72 5.60 -10.38 -22.56
N ASP A 73 6.81 -10.32 -23.12
CA ASP A 73 7.07 -9.62 -24.39
C ASP A 73 6.72 -10.45 -25.64
N GLY A 74 5.99 -11.55 -25.50
CA GLY A 74 5.59 -12.44 -26.61
C GLY A 74 6.69 -13.36 -27.16
N THR A 75 7.95 -13.11 -26.85
CA THR A 75 9.12 -13.92 -27.26
C THR A 75 9.86 -14.57 -26.12
N SER A 76 9.57 -14.20 -24.89
CA SER A 76 10.29 -14.65 -23.68
C SER A 76 9.35 -14.54 -22.48
N ASP A 77 9.49 -15.45 -21.52
CA ASP A 77 8.74 -15.46 -20.25
C ASP A 77 9.43 -14.69 -19.11
N VAL A 78 10.53 -14.01 -19.40
CA VAL A 78 11.35 -13.30 -18.39
C VAL A 78 10.54 -12.28 -17.58
N LYS A 79 9.70 -11.49 -18.23
CA LYS A 79 8.85 -10.50 -17.50
C LYS A 79 7.84 -11.16 -16.58
N LEU A 80 7.24 -12.28 -17.00
CA LEU A 80 6.32 -13.03 -16.15
C LEU A 80 7.06 -13.60 -14.92
N ARG A 81 8.27 -14.12 -15.10
CA ARG A 81 9.13 -14.58 -14.00
C ARG A 81 9.45 -13.48 -13.01
N GLU A 82 9.86 -12.31 -13.51
CA GLU A 82 10.10 -11.13 -12.67
C GLU A 82 8.84 -10.68 -11.92
N LEU A 83 7.69 -10.74 -12.57
CA LEU A 83 6.40 -10.36 -11.98
C LEU A 83 5.99 -11.34 -10.87
N VAL A 84 6.16 -12.64 -11.07
CA VAL A 84 5.93 -13.66 -10.04
C VAL A 84 6.78 -13.38 -8.81
N LEU A 85 8.09 -13.14 -9.00
CA LEU A 85 8.99 -12.83 -7.88
C LEU A 85 8.62 -11.53 -7.16
N LYS A 86 8.27 -10.48 -7.90
CA LYS A 86 7.84 -9.20 -7.32
C LYS A 86 6.56 -9.34 -6.48
N ILE A 87 5.58 -10.08 -6.98
CA ILE A 87 4.34 -10.31 -6.24
C ILE A 87 4.60 -11.21 -5.03
N PHE A 88 5.43 -12.24 -5.17
CA PHE A 88 5.86 -13.09 -4.07
C PHE A 88 6.51 -12.29 -2.93
N GLU A 89 7.48 -11.44 -3.25
CA GLU A 89 8.10 -10.56 -2.24
C GLU A 89 7.07 -9.63 -1.60
N PHE A 90 6.21 -9.02 -2.43
CA PHE A 90 5.20 -8.08 -1.95
C PHE A 90 4.19 -8.74 -1.00
N MET A 91 3.67 -9.93 -1.32
CA MET A 91 2.74 -10.60 -0.43
C MET A 91 3.38 -10.97 0.92
N ARG A 92 4.69 -11.30 0.91
CA ARG A 92 5.43 -11.63 2.14
C ARG A 92 5.70 -10.42 3.04
N SER A 93 5.51 -9.20 2.56
CA SER A 93 5.54 -8.00 3.40
C SER A 93 4.27 -7.81 4.25
N TYR A 94 3.25 -8.64 4.02
CA TYR A 94 2.01 -8.65 4.81
C TYR A 94 2.03 -9.75 5.88
N PRO A 95 1.41 -9.51 7.04
CA PRO A 95 1.35 -10.49 8.13
C PRO A 95 0.73 -11.84 7.74
N ASN A 96 -0.26 -11.82 6.84
CA ASN A 96 -0.94 -12.98 6.30
C ASN A 96 -0.83 -13.02 4.76
N PRO A 97 0.26 -13.58 4.19
CA PRO A 97 0.46 -13.63 2.75
C PRO A 97 -0.65 -14.37 2.00
N GLU A 98 -1.09 -15.52 2.52
CA GLU A 98 -2.17 -16.31 1.90
C GLU A 98 -3.49 -15.55 1.93
N GLY A 99 -3.85 -14.96 3.08
CA GLY A 99 -5.03 -14.13 3.20
C GLY A 99 -5.00 -12.91 2.29
N TRP A 100 -3.79 -12.34 2.04
CA TRP A 100 -3.62 -11.29 1.06
C TRP A 100 -3.96 -11.76 -0.36
N ILE A 101 -3.45 -12.93 -0.81
CA ILE A 101 -3.78 -13.51 -2.11
C ILE A 101 -5.30 -13.70 -2.26
N GLU A 102 -5.92 -14.35 -1.29
CA GLU A 102 -7.36 -14.61 -1.34
C GLU A 102 -8.19 -13.30 -1.38
N LYS A 103 -7.80 -12.30 -0.61
CA LYS A 103 -8.44 -10.99 -0.63
C LYS A 103 -8.30 -10.32 -2.01
N GLN A 104 -7.12 -10.40 -2.64
CA GLN A 104 -6.94 -9.86 -3.99
C GLN A 104 -7.82 -10.59 -5.01
N LYS A 105 -7.88 -11.93 -4.97
CA LYS A 105 -8.76 -12.70 -5.86
C LYS A 105 -10.24 -12.36 -5.68
N LEU A 106 -10.71 -12.26 -4.42
CA LEU A 106 -12.09 -11.86 -4.13
C LEU A 106 -12.42 -10.47 -4.65
N SER A 107 -11.49 -9.52 -4.60
CA SER A 107 -11.71 -8.17 -5.12
C SER A 107 -11.98 -8.13 -6.62
N TYR A 108 -11.59 -9.15 -7.37
CA TYR A 108 -11.89 -9.28 -8.81
C TYR A 108 -13.08 -10.21 -9.10
N LYS A 109 -13.35 -11.18 -8.23
CA LYS A 109 -14.41 -12.17 -8.44
C LYS A 109 -15.81 -11.61 -8.15
N ASP A 110 -15.93 -10.83 -7.05
CA ASP A 110 -17.18 -10.24 -6.58
C ASP A 110 -17.16 -8.70 -6.66
N GLY A 111 -16.19 -8.13 -7.34
CA GLY A 111 -15.62 -6.84 -7.02
C GLY A 111 -15.93 -5.70 -7.96
N GLU A 112 -17.00 -5.75 -8.81
CA GLU A 112 -17.38 -4.55 -9.55
C GLU A 112 -17.59 -3.38 -8.60
N ASP A 113 -18.34 -3.58 -7.52
CA ASP A 113 -18.61 -2.57 -6.51
C ASP A 113 -17.35 -2.13 -5.77
N TYR A 114 -16.44 -3.07 -5.41
CA TYR A 114 -15.18 -2.75 -4.76
C TYR A 114 -14.32 -1.79 -5.59
N TRP A 115 -14.15 -2.07 -6.89
CA TRP A 115 -13.34 -1.24 -7.77
C TRP A 115 -13.99 0.12 -8.04
N PHE A 116 -15.31 0.17 -8.19
CA PHE A 116 -16.03 1.43 -8.34
C PHE A 116 -15.99 2.28 -7.07
N ASP A 117 -16.07 1.67 -5.89
CA ASP A 117 -15.89 2.36 -4.61
C ASP A 117 -14.46 2.92 -4.46
N MET A 118 -13.44 2.15 -4.86
CA MET A 118 -12.06 2.64 -4.87
C MET A 118 -11.85 3.78 -5.86
N MET A 119 -12.37 3.65 -7.08
CA MET A 119 -12.32 4.71 -8.08
C MET A 119 -13.09 5.96 -7.61
N LYS A 120 -14.26 5.79 -6.98
CA LYS A 120 -15.02 6.88 -6.39
C LYS A 120 -14.19 7.65 -5.36
N LYS A 121 -13.57 6.96 -4.38
CA LYS A 121 -12.71 7.60 -3.38
C LYS A 121 -11.58 8.38 -4.01
N TYR A 122 -10.96 7.81 -5.04
CA TYR A 122 -9.87 8.45 -5.76
C TYR A 122 -10.32 9.69 -6.52
N LEU A 123 -11.46 9.63 -7.21
CA LEU A 123 -12.05 10.78 -7.90
C LEU A 123 -12.45 11.88 -6.91
N LEU A 124 -13.09 11.53 -5.80
CA LEU A 124 -13.49 12.50 -4.78
C LEU A 124 -12.28 13.25 -4.22
N PHE A 125 -11.12 12.63 -4.07
CA PHE A 125 -9.90 13.32 -3.67
C PHE A 125 -9.48 14.44 -4.65
N TYR A 126 -9.58 14.20 -5.98
CA TYR A 126 -9.32 15.24 -6.97
C TYR A 126 -10.38 16.33 -6.97
N ILE A 127 -11.66 15.94 -6.81
CA ILE A 127 -12.77 16.90 -6.76
C ILE A 127 -12.68 17.78 -5.51
N GLU A 128 -12.33 17.22 -4.36
CA GLU A 128 -12.08 17.97 -3.12
C GLU A 128 -11.00 19.04 -3.34
N GLY A 129 -9.87 18.66 -3.95
CA GLY A 129 -8.82 19.60 -4.31
C GLY A 129 -9.31 20.70 -5.28
N ALA A 130 -10.20 20.38 -6.21
CA ALA A 130 -10.80 21.35 -7.11
C ALA A 130 -11.77 22.30 -6.38
N VAL A 131 -12.58 21.78 -5.45
CA VAL A 131 -13.49 22.58 -4.59
C VAL A 131 -12.69 23.57 -3.75
N GLU A 132 -11.67 23.11 -3.02
CA GLU A 132 -10.86 23.98 -2.15
C GLU A 132 -10.11 25.05 -2.96
N LEU A 133 -9.58 24.69 -4.15
CA LEU A 133 -8.96 25.67 -5.03
C LEU A 133 -9.98 26.70 -5.55
N THR A 134 -11.22 26.29 -5.79
CA THR A 134 -12.29 27.18 -6.24
C THR A 134 -12.73 28.10 -5.11
N LYS A 135 -12.87 27.62 -3.86
CA LYS A 135 -13.12 28.43 -2.67
C LYS A 135 -12.06 29.53 -2.51
N THR A 136 -10.79 29.16 -2.59
CA THR A 136 -9.66 30.11 -2.55
C THR A 136 -9.75 31.14 -3.69
N THR A 137 -10.23 30.71 -4.87
CA THR A 137 -10.40 31.59 -6.03
C THR A 137 -11.53 32.58 -5.80
N VAL A 138 -12.66 32.16 -5.23
CA VAL A 138 -13.80 33.01 -4.82
C VAL A 138 -13.35 34.02 -3.78
N GLU A 139 -12.75 33.59 -2.68
CA GLU A 139 -12.23 34.48 -1.62
C GLU A 139 -11.25 35.51 -2.17
N THR A 140 -10.34 35.10 -3.07
CA THR A 140 -9.42 36.06 -3.71
C THR A 140 -10.17 37.13 -4.51
N ALA A 141 -11.23 36.74 -5.23
CA ALA A 141 -12.05 37.67 -6.02
C ALA A 141 -12.94 38.56 -5.16
N GLU A 142 -13.44 38.07 -4.02
CA GLU A 142 -14.21 38.86 -3.05
C GLU A 142 -13.37 39.94 -2.37
N ILE A 143 -12.16 39.60 -1.93
CA ILE A 143 -11.30 40.51 -1.17
C ILE A 143 -10.64 41.55 -2.08
N SER A 144 -10.16 41.11 -3.25
CA SER A 144 -9.28 41.94 -4.11
C SER A 144 -9.76 42.09 -5.55
N GLY A 145 -10.98 41.59 -5.85
CA GLY A 145 -11.56 41.58 -7.20
C GLY A 145 -10.92 40.54 -8.15
N PRO A 146 -11.43 40.38 -9.34
CA PRO A 146 -12.51 41.18 -9.96
C PRO A 146 -13.91 40.66 -9.57
N GLU A 147 -14.72 41.52 -8.92
CA GLU A 147 -16.11 41.19 -8.52
C GLU A 147 -16.98 40.71 -9.70
N THR A 148 -16.68 41.18 -10.90
CA THR A 148 -17.41 40.79 -12.13
C THR A 148 -17.23 39.30 -12.48
N TYR A 149 -16.31 38.56 -11.85
CA TYR A 149 -16.10 37.14 -12.04
C TYR A 149 -16.87 36.30 -11.03
N LEU A 150 -17.28 36.86 -9.89
CA LEU A 150 -17.93 36.14 -8.79
C LEU A 150 -19.11 35.26 -9.21
N PRO A 151 -20.08 35.77 -10.04
CA PRO A 151 -21.21 34.92 -10.43
C PRO A 151 -20.78 33.62 -11.13
N MET A 152 -19.71 33.65 -11.95
CA MET A 152 -19.21 32.47 -12.65
C MET A 152 -18.36 31.58 -11.73
N LEU A 153 -17.69 32.17 -10.74
CA LEU A 153 -16.91 31.42 -9.76
C LEU A 153 -17.80 30.68 -8.76
N TYR A 154 -18.93 31.32 -8.35
CA TYR A 154 -19.94 30.64 -7.54
C TYR A 154 -20.64 29.51 -8.28
N ASP A 155 -20.98 29.69 -9.56
CA ASP A 155 -21.54 28.64 -10.40
C ASP A 155 -20.56 27.47 -10.55
N ASP A 156 -19.25 27.74 -10.75
CA ASP A 156 -18.21 26.70 -10.76
C ASP A 156 -18.14 25.96 -9.41
N LEU A 157 -18.23 26.69 -8.29
CA LEU A 157 -18.18 26.10 -6.94
C LEU A 157 -19.39 25.21 -6.67
N GLU A 158 -20.59 25.69 -6.97
CA GLU A 158 -21.84 24.94 -6.79
C GLU A 158 -21.83 23.61 -7.58
N GLN A 159 -21.39 23.67 -8.86
CA GLN A 159 -21.26 22.46 -9.68
C GLN A 159 -20.23 21.46 -9.09
N LEU A 160 -19.10 21.95 -8.58
CA LEU A 160 -18.06 21.08 -8.00
C LEU A 160 -18.50 20.49 -6.65
N GLU A 161 -19.21 21.25 -5.81
CA GLU A 161 -19.76 20.76 -4.55
C GLU A 161 -20.88 19.73 -4.80
N ASP A 162 -21.72 19.93 -5.83
CA ASP A 162 -22.69 18.93 -6.26
C ASP A 162 -22.03 17.61 -6.74
N ILE A 163 -20.93 17.70 -7.47
CA ILE A 163 -20.13 16.50 -7.84
C ILE A 163 -19.55 15.84 -6.60
N TYR A 164 -18.97 16.60 -5.67
CA TYR A 164 -18.37 16.09 -4.45
C TYR A 164 -19.40 15.37 -3.55
N GLY A 165 -20.64 15.86 -3.51
CA GLY A 165 -21.76 15.26 -2.79
C GLY A 165 -22.37 14.00 -3.43
N SER A 166 -21.86 13.53 -4.56
CA SER A 166 -22.43 12.39 -5.30
C SER A 166 -22.38 11.07 -4.52
N ALA A 167 -23.47 10.30 -4.59
CA ALA A 167 -23.60 9.04 -3.86
C ALA A 167 -22.84 7.88 -4.52
N SER A 168 -22.72 7.86 -5.85
CA SER A 168 -22.11 6.76 -6.60
C SER A 168 -21.04 7.22 -7.59
N PHE A 169 -20.21 6.28 -8.05
CA PHE A 169 -19.21 6.51 -9.09
C PHE A 169 -19.85 6.95 -10.41
N GLU A 170 -20.97 6.32 -10.79
CA GLU A 170 -21.70 6.62 -12.00
C GLU A 170 -22.24 8.06 -12.00
N GLU A 171 -22.76 8.50 -10.85
CA GLU A 171 -23.24 9.87 -10.67
C GLU A 171 -22.11 10.88 -10.85
N ILE A 172 -20.94 10.64 -10.24
CA ILE A 172 -19.74 11.46 -10.42
C ILE A 172 -19.37 11.53 -11.90
N CYS A 173 -19.32 10.39 -12.59
CA CYS A 173 -18.98 10.32 -14.02
C CYS A 173 -19.94 11.15 -14.88
N LEU A 174 -21.25 11.04 -14.61
CA LEU A 174 -22.27 11.77 -15.32
C LEU A 174 -22.14 13.28 -15.11
N LYS A 175 -21.96 13.71 -13.87
CA LYS A 175 -21.83 15.13 -13.52
C LYS A 175 -20.54 15.73 -14.08
N ILE A 176 -19.39 15.05 -13.99
CA ILE A 176 -18.12 15.53 -14.56
C ILE A 176 -18.22 15.68 -16.09
N LYS A 177 -18.88 14.77 -16.79
CA LYS A 177 -19.11 14.90 -18.26
C LYS A 177 -19.97 16.10 -18.61
N ASN A 178 -20.86 16.52 -17.72
CA ASN A 178 -21.82 17.61 -17.96
C ASN A 178 -21.40 18.97 -17.37
N ILE A 179 -20.32 19.03 -16.58
CA ILE A 179 -19.85 20.29 -15.96
C ILE A 179 -19.55 21.35 -17.03
N LYS A 180 -19.99 22.58 -16.77
CA LYS A 180 -19.82 23.70 -17.69
C LYS A 180 -19.20 24.90 -17.01
N PHE A 181 -18.01 25.24 -17.40
CA PHE A 181 -17.33 26.44 -16.96
C PHE A 181 -17.70 27.64 -17.86
N SER A 182 -18.62 28.45 -17.39
CA SER A 182 -19.08 29.65 -18.09
C SER A 182 -17.94 30.62 -18.42
N ALA A 183 -18.03 31.36 -19.53
CA ALA A 183 -17.02 32.34 -19.88
C ALA A 183 -16.98 33.47 -18.85
N LEU A 184 -15.78 33.90 -18.42
CA LEU A 184 -15.62 35.04 -17.53
C LEU A 184 -16.10 36.32 -18.17
N SER A 185 -16.64 37.24 -17.35
CA SER A 185 -17.16 38.54 -17.78
C SER A 185 -16.11 39.35 -18.57
N ARG A 186 -16.52 39.91 -19.69
CA ARG A 186 -15.69 40.80 -20.52
C ARG A 186 -15.73 42.29 -20.05
N LYS A 187 -16.49 42.61 -19.00
CA LYS A 187 -16.55 43.95 -18.47
C LYS A 187 -15.17 44.39 -17.99
N LYS A 188 -14.83 45.65 -18.30
CA LYS A 188 -13.56 46.25 -17.91
C LYS A 188 -13.51 46.30 -16.38
N CYS A 189 -12.49 45.71 -15.80
CA CYS A 189 -12.25 45.73 -14.37
C CYS A 189 -10.75 45.88 -14.16
N GLU A 190 -10.35 46.85 -13.37
CA GLU A 190 -8.98 47.02 -12.90
C GLU A 190 -8.85 46.25 -11.59
N SER A 191 -8.09 45.18 -11.60
CA SER A 191 -7.79 44.39 -10.42
C SER A 191 -6.41 43.74 -10.58
N GLU A 192 -5.56 43.94 -9.59
CA GLU A 192 -4.22 43.34 -9.53
C GLU A 192 -4.29 41.79 -9.48
N THR A 193 -5.38 41.28 -8.95
CA THR A 193 -5.58 39.81 -8.75
C THR A 193 -6.23 39.12 -9.94
N LYS A 194 -6.64 39.85 -10.97
CA LYS A 194 -7.36 39.32 -12.14
C LYS A 194 -6.64 38.13 -12.79
N GLU A 195 -5.33 38.24 -13.00
CA GLU A 195 -4.54 37.18 -13.61
C GLU A 195 -4.37 35.98 -12.64
N LYS A 196 -4.26 36.23 -11.34
CA LYS A 196 -4.23 35.19 -10.32
C LYS A 196 -5.54 34.41 -10.30
N VAL A 197 -6.69 35.07 -10.29
CA VAL A 197 -8.01 34.42 -10.31
C VAL A 197 -8.19 33.58 -11.58
N LYS A 198 -7.80 34.08 -12.74
CA LYS A 198 -7.82 33.30 -13.99
C LYS A 198 -6.92 32.06 -13.89
N TYR A 199 -5.70 32.23 -13.41
CA TYR A 199 -4.74 31.13 -13.27
C TYR A 199 -5.28 30.02 -12.35
N LEU A 200 -5.83 30.38 -11.18
CA LEU A 200 -6.41 29.43 -10.24
C LEU A 200 -7.59 28.68 -10.87
N ARG A 201 -8.51 29.40 -11.52
CA ARG A 201 -9.64 28.80 -12.23
C ARG A 201 -9.19 27.87 -13.36
N ASP A 202 -8.16 28.24 -14.11
CA ASP A 202 -7.62 27.39 -15.17
C ASP A 202 -6.96 26.12 -14.61
N ARG A 203 -6.39 26.18 -13.40
CA ARG A 203 -5.92 24.97 -12.70
C ARG A 203 -7.09 24.05 -12.35
N VAL A 204 -8.20 24.59 -11.84
CA VAL A 204 -9.43 23.81 -11.58
C VAL A 204 -9.89 23.09 -12.85
N LYS A 205 -10.01 23.82 -13.97
CA LYS A 205 -10.38 23.23 -15.28
C LYS A 205 -9.43 22.11 -15.71
N LYS A 206 -8.12 22.29 -15.49
CA LYS A 206 -7.11 21.28 -15.79
C LYS A 206 -7.28 20.02 -14.94
N ILE A 207 -7.60 20.17 -13.63
CA ILE A 207 -7.90 19.03 -12.75
C ILE A 207 -9.08 18.23 -13.33
N ILE A 208 -10.20 18.89 -13.58
CA ILE A 208 -11.42 18.25 -14.11
C ILE A 208 -11.17 17.62 -15.48
N SER A 209 -10.49 18.33 -16.39
CA SER A 209 -10.11 17.76 -17.70
C SER A 209 -9.20 16.54 -17.57
N SER A 210 -8.25 16.56 -16.64
CA SER A 210 -7.36 15.43 -16.37
C SER A 210 -8.14 14.23 -15.86
N VAL A 211 -9.08 14.45 -14.92
CA VAL A 211 -9.96 13.39 -14.40
C VAL A 211 -10.78 12.79 -15.55
N ASN A 212 -11.42 13.62 -16.37
CA ASN A 212 -12.22 13.14 -17.50
C ASN A 212 -11.38 12.30 -18.48
N THR A 213 -10.18 12.78 -18.81
CA THR A 213 -9.30 12.09 -19.78
C THR A 213 -8.71 10.79 -19.23
N LYS A 214 -8.39 10.75 -17.94
CA LYS A 214 -7.73 9.57 -17.34
C LYS A 214 -8.71 8.47 -16.94
N PHE A 215 -9.90 8.84 -16.44
CA PHE A 215 -10.79 7.90 -15.77
C PHE A 215 -12.15 7.72 -16.47
N LEU A 216 -12.58 8.66 -17.33
CA LEU A 216 -13.93 8.66 -17.88
C LEU A 216 -13.97 8.49 -19.40
N MET A 217 -12.90 7.99 -20.00
CA MET A 217 -12.85 7.71 -21.44
C MET A 217 -13.77 6.57 -21.87
N ARG A 218 -14.06 5.65 -20.96
CA ARG A 218 -14.96 4.50 -21.15
C ARG A 218 -16.25 4.68 -20.38
N ASN A 219 -17.30 4.01 -20.81
CA ASN A 219 -18.52 3.92 -20.02
C ASN A 219 -18.38 2.86 -18.92
N THR A 220 -19.29 2.86 -17.95
CA THR A 220 -19.22 1.96 -16.78
C THR A 220 -19.37 0.49 -17.14
N ASP A 221 -20.14 0.15 -18.17
CA ASP A 221 -20.32 -1.23 -18.63
C ASP A 221 -19.03 -1.77 -19.27
N GLU A 222 -18.37 -0.95 -20.09
CA GLU A 222 -17.05 -1.28 -20.65
C GLU A 222 -16.00 -1.44 -19.54
N MET A 223 -16.04 -0.61 -18.51
CA MET A 223 -15.14 -0.73 -17.36
C MET A 223 -15.38 -2.03 -16.58
N LYS A 224 -16.64 -2.44 -16.41
CA LYS A 224 -16.98 -3.74 -15.78
C LYS A 224 -16.41 -4.91 -16.55
N GLU A 225 -16.53 -4.89 -17.88
CA GLU A 225 -15.92 -5.92 -18.72
C GLU A 225 -14.40 -5.94 -18.62
N ASP A 226 -13.75 -4.77 -18.57
CA ASP A 226 -12.31 -4.67 -18.42
C ASP A 226 -11.85 -5.23 -17.04
N ILE A 227 -12.58 -4.93 -15.97
CA ILE A 227 -12.31 -5.48 -14.63
C ILE A 227 -12.41 -7.01 -14.64
N LYS A 228 -13.45 -7.57 -15.28
CA LYS A 228 -13.63 -9.03 -15.40
C LYS A 228 -12.49 -9.68 -16.18
N LYS A 229 -12.10 -9.10 -17.32
CA LYS A 229 -10.99 -9.60 -18.13
C LYS A 229 -9.65 -9.52 -17.38
N ALA A 230 -9.38 -8.39 -16.71
CA ALA A 230 -8.19 -8.24 -15.89
C ALA A 230 -8.19 -9.24 -14.74
N GLY A 231 -9.34 -9.43 -14.08
CA GLY A 231 -9.51 -10.36 -12.97
C GLY A 231 -9.19 -11.80 -13.34
N PHE A 232 -9.54 -12.24 -14.54
CA PHE A 232 -9.18 -13.57 -15.04
C PHE A 232 -7.65 -13.77 -15.01
N GLY A 233 -6.90 -12.86 -15.63
CA GLY A 233 -5.44 -12.96 -15.69
C GLY A 233 -4.78 -12.80 -14.32
N ILE A 234 -5.26 -11.84 -13.51
CA ILE A 234 -4.71 -11.59 -12.16
C ILE A 234 -4.93 -12.79 -11.24
N CYS A 235 -6.10 -13.43 -11.27
CA CYS A 235 -6.35 -14.60 -10.45
C CYS A 235 -5.39 -15.75 -10.81
N ARG A 236 -5.16 -16.03 -12.11
CA ARG A 236 -4.19 -17.06 -12.55
C ARG A 236 -2.76 -16.71 -12.16
N LEU A 237 -2.39 -15.42 -12.28
CA LEU A 237 -1.07 -14.97 -11.84
C LEU A 237 -0.89 -15.16 -10.34
N LEU A 238 -1.89 -14.86 -9.54
CA LEU A 238 -1.84 -15.10 -8.09
C LEU A 238 -1.80 -16.58 -7.74
N ASP A 239 -2.46 -17.45 -8.51
CA ASP A 239 -2.34 -18.90 -8.37
C ASP A 239 -0.91 -19.37 -8.65
N LEU A 240 -0.29 -18.86 -9.73
CA LEU A 240 1.10 -19.16 -10.07
C LEU A 240 2.07 -18.69 -8.98
N VAL A 241 1.84 -17.50 -8.40
CA VAL A 241 2.63 -16.98 -7.28
C VAL A 241 2.49 -17.86 -6.05
N LYS A 242 1.28 -18.36 -5.77
CA LYS A 242 1.04 -19.27 -4.64
C LYS A 242 1.77 -20.59 -4.83
N GLU A 243 1.67 -21.20 -6.01
CA GLU A 243 2.40 -22.43 -6.32
C GLU A 243 3.92 -22.23 -6.18
N PHE A 244 4.45 -21.12 -6.68
CA PHE A 244 5.86 -20.78 -6.49
C PHE A 244 6.22 -20.70 -4.99
N SER A 245 5.39 -20.02 -4.19
CA SER A 245 5.59 -19.91 -2.74
C SER A 245 5.62 -21.27 -2.06
N ASP A 246 4.65 -22.12 -2.38
CA ASP A 246 4.53 -23.47 -1.79
C ASP A 246 5.77 -24.33 -2.14
N MET A 247 6.19 -24.35 -3.41
CA MET A 247 7.39 -25.06 -3.87
C MET A 247 8.67 -24.52 -3.22
N PHE A 248 8.78 -23.22 -3.06
CA PHE A 248 9.94 -22.58 -2.44
C PHE A 248 10.02 -22.92 -0.94
N ASP A 249 8.90 -22.91 -0.24
CA ASP A 249 8.83 -23.28 1.18
C ASP A 249 9.14 -24.78 1.41
N GLU A 250 8.68 -25.67 0.52
CA GLU A 250 9.03 -27.09 0.55
C GLU A 250 10.55 -27.31 0.35
N GLU A 251 11.14 -26.61 -0.60
CA GLU A 251 12.57 -26.71 -0.86
C GLU A 251 13.41 -26.18 0.31
N LYS A 252 13.02 -25.06 0.92
CA LYS A 252 13.67 -24.57 2.13
C LYS A 252 13.58 -25.56 3.29
N LYS A 253 12.42 -26.17 3.50
CA LYS A 253 12.24 -27.23 4.52
C LYS A 253 13.14 -28.44 4.22
N ARG A 254 13.22 -28.87 2.97
CA ARG A 254 14.08 -30.00 2.55
C ARG A 254 15.56 -29.70 2.83
N ARG A 255 16.01 -28.45 2.57
CA ARG A 255 17.40 -28.01 2.82
C ARG A 255 17.64 -27.62 4.28
N ARG A 256 16.63 -27.58 5.13
CA ARG A 256 16.67 -27.09 6.52
C ARG A 256 17.23 -25.68 6.62
N ILE A 257 16.74 -24.80 5.77
CA ILE A 257 17.11 -23.38 5.74
C ILE A 257 15.89 -22.52 5.92
N ALA A 258 16.13 -21.28 6.37
CA ALA A 258 15.14 -20.22 6.41
C ALA A 258 15.76 -18.93 5.80
N ASP A 259 15.01 -18.19 5.03
CA ASP A 259 15.38 -16.85 4.60
C ASP A 259 14.97 -15.77 5.63
N TYR A 260 15.34 -14.53 5.41
CA TYR A 260 15.00 -13.42 6.33
C TYR A 260 13.48 -13.21 6.47
N GLY A 261 12.72 -13.38 5.39
CA GLY A 261 11.26 -13.28 5.46
C GLY A 261 10.66 -14.41 6.29
N ASP A 262 11.23 -15.64 6.24
CA ASP A 262 10.79 -16.73 7.10
C ASP A 262 10.98 -16.38 8.57
N LEU A 263 12.11 -15.75 8.92
CA LEU A 263 12.37 -15.36 10.31
C LEU A 263 11.30 -14.42 10.85
N GLU A 264 10.89 -13.42 10.03
CA GLU A 264 9.82 -12.50 10.39
C GLU A 264 8.49 -13.24 10.60
N HIS A 265 8.11 -14.12 9.65
CA HIS A 265 6.86 -14.89 9.75
C HIS A 265 6.89 -15.93 10.87
N TYR A 266 8.01 -16.58 11.15
CA TYR A 266 8.16 -17.47 12.31
C TYR A 266 8.00 -16.70 13.62
N CYS A 267 8.67 -15.55 13.73
CA CYS A 267 8.54 -14.67 14.88
C CYS A 267 7.06 -14.27 15.07
N LEU A 268 6.42 -13.78 14.02
CA LEU A 268 5.02 -13.37 14.08
C LEU A 268 4.11 -14.52 14.51
N LYS A 269 4.27 -15.72 13.93
CA LYS A 269 3.52 -16.92 14.29
C LYS A 269 3.75 -17.36 15.75
N ALA A 270 4.95 -17.15 16.27
CA ALA A 270 5.26 -17.42 17.67
C ALA A 270 4.56 -16.43 18.62
N LEU A 271 4.38 -15.18 18.20
CA LEU A 271 3.87 -14.09 19.01
C LEU A 271 2.34 -13.93 18.98
N ILE A 272 1.66 -14.57 18.03
CA ILE A 272 0.21 -14.45 17.86
C ILE A 272 -0.52 -15.73 18.27
N ASP A 273 -1.61 -15.56 19.04
CA ASP A 273 -2.70 -16.49 19.19
C ASP A 273 -3.92 -15.97 18.42
N GLY A 274 -4.61 -16.83 17.69
CA GLY A 274 -5.78 -16.46 16.89
C GLY A 274 -5.45 -16.09 15.44
N SER A 275 -6.20 -15.15 14.86
CA SER A 275 -6.06 -14.75 13.47
C SER A 275 -5.20 -13.50 13.31
N TYR A 276 -4.60 -13.34 12.11
CA TYR A 276 -3.83 -12.13 11.78
C TYR A 276 -4.69 -10.85 11.69
N ASP A 277 -5.99 -10.98 11.43
CA ASP A 277 -6.92 -9.84 11.36
C ASP A 277 -7.30 -9.31 12.75
N ASN A 278 -7.30 -10.19 13.76
CA ASN A 278 -7.51 -9.85 15.16
C ASN A 278 -6.44 -10.53 16.03
N PRO A 279 -5.21 -10.03 15.99
CA PRO A 279 -4.09 -10.66 16.67
C PRO A 279 -4.24 -10.53 18.19
N VAL A 280 -4.15 -11.67 18.87
CA VAL A 280 -4.07 -11.75 20.32
C VAL A 280 -2.64 -12.10 20.66
N LYS A 281 -2.06 -11.46 21.70
CA LYS A 281 -0.72 -11.80 22.15
C LYS A 281 -0.67 -13.24 22.65
N SER A 282 0.32 -13.99 22.19
CA SER A 282 0.63 -15.29 22.74
C SER A 282 1.34 -15.15 24.10
N GLN A 283 1.50 -16.24 24.81
CA GLN A 283 2.32 -16.27 26.05
C GLN A 283 3.73 -15.73 25.79
N ALA A 284 4.37 -16.10 24.67
CA ALA A 284 5.70 -15.60 24.32
C ALA A 284 5.71 -14.06 24.12
N ALA A 285 4.66 -13.50 23.52
CA ALA A 285 4.53 -12.05 23.35
C ALA A 285 4.29 -11.35 24.70
N GLU A 286 3.51 -11.93 25.61
CA GLU A 286 3.29 -11.37 26.96
C GLU A 286 4.58 -11.39 27.81
N GLU A 287 5.36 -12.46 27.74
CA GLU A 287 6.66 -12.58 28.41
C GLU A 287 7.63 -11.50 27.89
N LEU A 288 7.72 -11.30 26.56
CA LEU A 288 8.55 -10.24 25.96
C LEU A 288 8.06 -8.84 26.33
N THR A 289 6.73 -8.62 26.30
CA THR A 289 6.14 -7.33 26.73
C THR A 289 6.49 -7.01 28.18
N SER A 290 6.54 -8.03 29.05
CA SER A 290 6.90 -7.87 30.47
C SER A 290 8.40 -7.67 30.68
N LYS A 291 9.22 -8.27 29.81
CA LYS A 291 10.70 -8.16 29.83
C LYS A 291 11.16 -6.77 29.42
N TYR A 292 10.56 -6.17 28.40
CA TYR A 292 11.05 -4.92 27.82
C TYR A 292 10.39 -3.69 28.44
N ALA A 293 11.16 -2.92 29.21
CA ALA A 293 10.73 -1.63 29.75
C ALA A 293 10.50 -0.60 28.62
N TYR A 294 11.33 -0.65 27.57
CA TYR A 294 11.25 0.20 26.37
C TYR A 294 11.57 -0.62 25.14
N VAL A 295 10.85 -0.35 24.04
CA VAL A 295 11.12 -0.86 22.70
C VAL A 295 11.45 0.33 21.81
N MET A 296 12.69 0.39 21.34
CA MET A 296 13.20 1.51 20.55
C MET A 296 13.51 1.02 19.15
N THR A 297 13.03 1.73 18.13
CA THR A 297 13.25 1.40 16.73
C THR A 297 13.84 2.61 16.01
N ASP A 298 14.98 2.41 15.37
CA ASP A 298 15.60 3.38 14.47
C ASP A 298 15.20 3.07 13.01
N GLU A 299 15.35 4.07 12.11
CA GLU A 299 14.99 3.98 10.70
C GLU A 299 13.57 3.43 10.47
N TYR A 300 12.63 3.87 11.32
CA TYR A 300 11.29 3.31 11.35
C TYR A 300 10.52 3.47 10.03
N GLN A 301 10.88 4.46 9.19
CA GLN A 301 10.31 4.65 7.85
C GLN A 301 10.57 3.46 6.89
N ASP A 302 11.53 2.59 7.20
CA ASP A 302 11.87 1.42 6.39
C ASP A 302 11.18 0.13 6.86
N SER A 303 10.29 0.24 7.86
CA SER A 303 9.56 -0.92 8.39
C SER A 303 8.43 -1.36 7.45
N ASN A 304 8.21 -2.67 7.35
CA ASN A 304 7.06 -3.27 6.69
C ASN A 304 5.93 -3.62 7.68
N ALA A 305 4.78 -4.09 7.16
CA ALA A 305 3.63 -4.41 7.99
C ALA A 305 3.87 -5.60 8.96
N VAL A 306 4.71 -6.56 8.58
CA VAL A 306 5.08 -7.70 9.42
C VAL A 306 5.90 -7.22 10.62
N GLN A 307 6.92 -6.40 10.36
CA GLN A 307 7.80 -5.84 11.40
C GLN A 307 7.02 -4.93 12.34
N GLU A 308 6.12 -4.09 11.82
CA GLU A 308 5.26 -3.24 12.64
C GLU A 308 4.38 -4.07 13.57
N LEU A 309 3.80 -5.16 13.08
CA LEU A 309 2.97 -6.03 13.91
C LEU A 309 3.82 -6.76 14.97
N ILE A 310 5.01 -7.26 14.63
CA ILE A 310 5.95 -7.86 15.60
C ILE A 310 6.27 -6.85 16.71
N LEU A 311 6.68 -5.64 16.35
CA LEU A 311 7.00 -4.59 17.32
C LEU A 311 5.80 -4.23 18.20
N SER A 312 4.59 -4.22 17.66
CA SER A 312 3.37 -3.95 18.41
C SER A 312 3.06 -5.06 19.43
N LEU A 313 3.30 -6.32 19.06
CA LEU A 313 3.03 -7.48 19.90
C LEU A 313 4.01 -7.59 21.10
N VAL A 314 5.26 -7.15 20.95
CA VAL A 314 6.26 -7.19 22.03
C VAL A 314 6.32 -5.91 22.86
N SER A 315 5.50 -4.92 22.52
CA SER A 315 5.43 -3.63 23.21
C SER A 315 4.20 -3.54 24.11
N GLY A 316 4.32 -2.73 25.16
CA GLY A 316 3.17 -2.24 25.93
C GLY A 316 2.58 -0.97 25.31
N GLU A 317 1.55 -0.42 25.94
CA GLU A 317 0.80 0.75 25.41
C GLU A 317 1.66 2.03 25.30
N ARG A 318 2.68 2.20 26.16
CA ARG A 318 3.43 3.46 26.31
C ARG A 318 4.95 3.29 26.37
N ASN A 319 5.48 2.18 25.88
CA ASN A 319 6.91 1.89 25.96
C ASN A 319 7.60 1.81 24.59
N ARG A 320 6.93 2.22 23.50
CA ARG A 320 7.51 2.30 22.15
C ARG A 320 8.09 3.69 21.88
N PHE A 321 9.31 3.70 21.36
CA PHE A 321 9.97 4.90 20.87
C PHE A 321 10.48 4.62 19.44
N MET A 322 10.01 5.40 18.48
CA MET A 322 10.32 5.22 17.07
C MET A 322 10.99 6.47 16.52
N VAL A 323 12.11 6.29 15.84
CA VAL A 323 12.84 7.37 15.15
C VAL A 323 12.84 7.09 13.66
N GLY A 324 12.63 8.10 12.84
CA GLY A 324 12.65 7.98 11.41
C GLY A 324 12.44 9.30 10.69
N ASP A 325 12.76 9.33 9.40
CA ASP A 325 12.54 10.48 8.53
C ASP A 325 11.90 10.01 7.21
N VAL A 326 10.63 10.38 6.98
CA VAL A 326 9.90 10.04 5.76
C VAL A 326 10.65 10.43 4.48
N LYS A 327 11.43 11.53 4.54
CA LYS A 327 12.19 12.01 3.37
C LYS A 327 13.38 11.11 3.04
N GLN A 328 13.83 10.29 3.98
CA GLN A 328 14.91 9.33 3.81
C GLN A 328 14.39 7.94 3.43
N SER A 329 13.08 7.74 3.31
CA SER A 329 12.49 6.49 2.82
C SER A 329 12.81 6.28 1.34
N ILE A 330 14.05 5.85 1.07
CA ILE A 330 14.52 5.47 -0.27
C ILE A 330 14.42 3.96 -0.51
N TYR A 331 14.07 3.20 0.52
CA TYR A 331 14.01 1.74 0.51
C TYR A 331 12.62 1.18 0.17
N SER A 332 11.77 1.93 -0.54
CA SER A 332 10.49 1.41 -1.07
C SER A 332 10.69 0.14 -1.92
N PHE A 333 11.87 -0.03 -2.53
CA PHE A 333 12.25 -1.26 -3.24
C PHE A 333 12.47 -2.47 -2.31
N ARG A 334 12.62 -2.28 -0.99
CA ARG A 334 12.66 -3.34 0.03
C ARG A 334 11.31 -3.58 0.68
N LEU A 335 10.21 -3.11 0.05
CA LEU A 335 8.83 -3.28 0.51
C LEU A 335 8.54 -2.58 1.86
N ALA A 336 9.35 -1.59 2.21
CA ALA A 336 9.01 -0.65 3.28
C ALA A 336 7.66 0.00 2.96
N ASN A 337 6.82 0.15 3.98
CA ASN A 337 5.54 0.81 3.85
C ASN A 337 5.58 2.20 4.52
N PRO A 338 5.90 3.26 3.78
CA PRO A 338 5.96 4.62 4.32
C PRO A 338 4.65 5.10 4.92
N ASP A 339 3.51 4.52 4.50
CA ASP A 339 2.18 4.89 5.01
C ASP A 339 2.04 4.57 6.49
N ILE A 340 2.71 3.51 6.98
CA ILE A 340 2.74 3.15 8.42
C ILE A 340 3.32 4.30 9.24
N PHE A 341 4.42 4.88 8.78
CA PHE A 341 5.04 6.02 9.46
C PHE A 341 4.21 7.30 9.28
N ALA A 342 3.70 7.56 8.07
CA ALA A 342 2.87 8.71 7.77
C ALA A 342 1.57 8.71 8.59
N GLU A 343 0.93 7.56 8.79
CA GLU A 343 -0.24 7.42 9.65
C GLU A 343 0.08 7.83 11.10
N LYS A 344 1.17 7.29 11.66
CA LYS A 344 1.60 7.66 13.01
C LYS A 344 1.97 9.14 13.10
N TYR A 345 2.68 9.67 12.11
CA TYR A 345 3.02 11.07 12.02
C TYR A 345 1.79 11.97 12.04
N ASN A 346 0.72 11.60 11.34
CA ASN A 346 -0.52 12.38 11.26
C ASN A 346 -1.42 12.21 12.49
N THR A 347 -1.36 11.06 13.17
CA THR A 347 -2.25 10.74 14.30
C THR A 347 -1.65 11.08 15.65
N TYR A 348 -0.32 11.10 15.80
CA TYR A 348 0.34 11.41 17.06
C TYR A 348 0.36 12.93 17.31
N SER A 349 0.12 13.33 18.55
CA SER A 349 -0.01 14.73 18.96
C SER A 349 1.36 15.40 19.18
N LEU A 350 1.50 16.64 18.76
CA LEU A 350 2.63 17.52 19.15
C LEU A 350 2.54 18.02 20.61
N LYS A 351 1.44 17.77 21.29
CA LYS A 351 1.23 18.20 22.67
C LYS A 351 2.03 17.32 23.61
N LYS A 352 3.01 17.91 24.31
CA LYS A 352 3.81 17.24 25.32
C LYS A 352 2.94 16.57 26.40
N GLY A 353 3.22 15.31 26.69
CA GLY A 353 2.49 14.49 27.66
C GLY A 353 1.17 13.92 27.11
N ALA A 354 0.91 14.00 25.81
CA ALA A 354 -0.18 13.26 25.18
C ALA A 354 0.07 11.73 25.29
N GLU A 355 -0.98 10.95 25.16
CA GLU A 355 -0.87 9.48 25.19
C GLU A 355 0.05 8.94 24.09
N LYS A 356 -0.11 9.52 22.87
CA LYS A 356 0.77 9.31 21.73
C LYS A 356 1.37 10.65 21.34
N GLU A 357 2.65 10.84 21.63
CA GLU A 357 3.36 12.10 21.42
C GLU A 357 4.31 11.99 20.23
N ARG A 358 4.35 13.04 19.41
CA ARG A 358 5.30 13.23 18.30
C ARG A 358 6.20 14.41 18.61
N ILE A 359 7.48 14.26 18.35
CA ILE A 359 8.48 15.34 18.42
C ILE A 359 9.09 15.49 17.04
N ASP A 360 8.88 16.67 16.43
CA ASP A 360 9.50 16.99 15.13
C ASP A 360 10.87 17.65 15.41
N THR A 361 11.94 17.03 14.95
CA THR A 361 13.28 17.59 14.98
C THR A 361 13.70 17.97 13.56
N PHE A 362 13.97 19.24 13.33
CA PHE A 362 14.61 19.69 12.10
C PHE A 362 16.11 19.66 12.31
N LEU A 363 16.80 18.66 11.76
CA LEU A 363 18.24 18.69 11.59
C LEU A 363 18.53 19.69 10.48
N SER A 364 19.09 20.84 10.85
CA SER A 364 19.53 21.92 9.94
C SER A 364 20.79 21.49 9.15
#